data_abd3bb5dfe9d77d77eb590af2facd17a
#
_entry.id   abd3bb5dfe9d77d77eb590af2facd17a
#
_cell.length_a   1.000
_cell.length_b   1.000
_cell.length_c   1.000
_cell.angle_alpha   90.00
_cell.angle_beta   90.00
_cell.angle_gamma   90.00
#
_symmetry.space_group_name_H-M   'P 1'
#
loop_
_entity.id
_entity.type
_entity.pdbx_description
1 polymer ?
#
loop_
_entity_poly.entity_id
_entity_poly.type
_entity_poly.pdbx_seq_one_letter_code
_entity_poly.pdbx_strand_id
1 'polypeptide(L)'
;EDRLRNNLEPDQAAREQRMLRIGKEHLNLGRLGASGAWEQAESWSAQLRRSENPLIQREALLLGGEAAAALQAHERSVAAYLQLTYFHAEGLNENQKFTAWQQMGLSYEALGRINDAKAIYSKISNELSDPQMKQAVANALQRLEGK
;
A
#
# COMPACT_ATOMS: atom_id res chain seq x y z
N GLU A 1 9.53 -25.41 27.16
CA GLU A 1 9.72 -24.45 26.06
C GLU A 1 8.70 -24.64 24.93
N ASP A 2 8.38 -25.87 24.52
CA ASP A 2 7.43 -26.14 23.45
C ASP A 2 5.98 -25.75 23.81
N ARG A 3 5.62 -25.87 25.09
CA ARG A 3 4.29 -25.43 25.60
C ARG A 3 4.13 -23.92 25.56
N LEU A 4 5.18 -23.17 25.82
CA LEU A 4 5.17 -21.70 25.74
C LEU A 4 5.10 -21.22 24.29
N ARG A 5 5.77 -21.90 23.37
CA ARG A 5 5.70 -21.59 21.93
C ARG A 5 4.28 -21.85 21.39
N ASN A 6 3.69 -23.00 21.73
CA ASN A 6 2.36 -23.37 21.26
C ASN A 6 1.24 -22.48 21.80
N ASN A 7 1.45 -21.86 22.98
CA ASN A 7 0.48 -20.93 23.57
C ASN A 7 0.66 -19.49 23.10
N LEU A 8 1.84 -19.12 22.63
CA LEU A 8 2.13 -17.77 22.15
C LEU A 8 1.65 -17.51 20.72
N GLU A 9 1.66 -18.53 19.86
CA GLU A 9 1.26 -18.38 18.46
C GLU A 9 -0.19 -17.93 18.26
N PRO A 10 -1.21 -18.54 18.92
CA PRO A 10 -2.59 -18.06 18.77
C PRO A 10 -2.80 -16.66 19.35
N ASP A 11 -2.14 -16.34 20.46
CA ASP A 11 -2.23 -15.01 21.07
C ASP A 11 -1.58 -13.95 20.21
N GLN A 12 -0.45 -14.27 19.59
CA GLN A 12 0.25 -13.36 18.67
C GLN A 12 -0.61 -13.09 17.43
N ALA A 13 -1.21 -14.13 16.84
CA ALA A 13 -2.09 -13.98 15.68
C ALA A 13 -3.30 -13.11 16.03
N ALA A 14 -3.95 -13.34 17.16
CA ALA A 14 -5.08 -12.55 17.63
C ALA A 14 -4.67 -11.08 17.87
N ARG A 15 -3.51 -10.87 18.47
CA ARG A 15 -2.96 -9.54 18.74
C ARG A 15 -2.74 -8.78 17.43
N GLU A 16 -2.13 -9.40 16.44
CA GLU A 16 -1.86 -8.78 15.15
C GLU A 16 -3.15 -8.43 14.41
N GLN A 17 -4.18 -9.29 14.49
CA GLN A 17 -5.48 -9.00 13.92
C GLN A 17 -6.14 -7.79 14.57
N ARG A 18 -6.04 -7.66 15.90
CA ARG A 18 -6.55 -6.48 16.61
C ARG A 18 -5.80 -5.22 16.22
N MET A 19 -4.47 -5.29 16.13
CA MET A 19 -3.63 -4.16 15.71
C MET A 19 -3.97 -3.71 14.29
N LEU A 20 -4.19 -4.65 13.39
CA LEU A 20 -4.58 -4.36 12.02
C LEU A 20 -5.94 -3.67 11.97
N ARG A 21 -6.89 -4.13 12.76
CA ARG A 21 -8.22 -3.52 12.87
C ARG A 21 -8.12 -2.07 13.34
N ILE A 22 -7.32 -1.83 14.39
CA ILE A 22 -7.11 -0.48 14.92
C ILE A 22 -6.47 0.43 13.85
N GLY A 23 -5.46 -0.08 13.14
CA GLY A 23 -4.84 0.65 12.05
C GLY A 23 -5.83 1.04 10.95
N LYS A 24 -6.70 0.11 10.56
CA LYS A 24 -7.76 0.37 9.57
C LYS A 24 -8.79 1.37 10.06
N GLU A 25 -9.13 1.35 11.36
CA GLU A 25 -10.01 2.36 11.96
C GLU A 25 -9.40 3.76 11.87
N HIS A 26 -8.12 3.89 12.16
CA HIS A 26 -7.42 5.17 12.00
C HIS A 26 -7.37 5.62 10.54
N LEU A 27 -7.20 4.69 9.62
CA LEU A 27 -7.24 4.99 8.18
C LEU A 27 -8.60 5.59 7.80
N ASN A 28 -9.69 4.98 8.26
CA ASN A 28 -11.04 5.47 8.01
C ASN A 28 -11.27 6.84 8.66
N LEU A 29 -10.78 7.04 9.88
CA LEU A 29 -10.85 8.33 10.56
C LEU A 29 -10.07 9.40 9.79
N GLY A 30 -8.92 9.06 9.24
CA GLY A 30 -8.14 9.96 8.39
C GLY A 30 -8.91 10.38 7.14
N ARG A 31 -9.58 9.43 6.49
CA ARG A 31 -10.45 9.71 5.33
C ARG A 31 -11.58 10.67 5.68
N LEU A 32 -12.04 10.64 6.93
CA LEU A 32 -13.07 11.54 7.45
C LEU A 32 -12.51 12.88 7.96
N GLY A 33 -11.20 13.08 7.84
CA GLY A 33 -10.55 14.33 8.22
C GLY A 33 -10.12 14.45 9.68
N ALA A 34 -10.11 13.34 10.42
CA ALA A 34 -9.68 13.36 11.82
C ALA A 34 -8.18 13.68 11.95
N SER A 35 -7.85 14.65 12.79
CA SER A 35 -6.47 15.08 13.02
C SER A 35 -5.63 13.95 13.60
N GLY A 36 -4.44 13.74 13.03
CA GLY A 36 -3.48 12.75 13.51
C GLY A 36 -3.82 11.30 13.16
N ALA A 37 -4.96 11.03 12.50
CA ALA A 37 -5.39 9.67 12.19
C ALA A 37 -4.50 8.99 11.15
N TRP A 38 -4.06 9.72 10.13
CA TRP A 38 -3.15 9.17 9.11
C TRP A 38 -1.80 8.76 9.72
N GLU A 39 -1.26 9.57 10.62
CA GLU A 39 -0.01 9.28 11.33
C GLU A 39 -0.15 8.03 12.19
N GLN A 40 -1.28 7.86 12.87
CA GLN A 40 -1.56 6.66 13.67
C GLN A 40 -1.66 5.42 12.78
N ALA A 41 -2.35 5.53 11.65
CA ALA A 41 -2.45 4.42 10.69
C ALA A 41 -1.06 4.00 10.19
N GLU A 42 -0.22 4.95 9.85
CA GLU A 42 1.14 4.67 9.40
C GLU A 42 1.98 4.01 10.50
N SER A 43 1.81 4.45 11.75
CA SER A 43 2.51 3.87 12.90
C SER A 43 2.13 2.39 13.11
N TRP A 44 0.84 2.07 13.04
CA TRP A 44 0.38 0.67 13.12
C TRP A 44 0.93 -0.17 11.98
N SER A 45 0.94 0.39 10.77
CA SER A 45 1.54 -0.27 9.62
C SER A 45 3.01 -0.63 9.87
N ALA A 46 3.80 0.31 10.38
CA ALA A 46 5.22 0.09 10.63
C ALA A 46 5.46 -1.07 11.60
N GLN A 47 4.64 -1.19 12.63
CA GLN A 47 4.72 -2.30 13.58
C GLN A 47 4.33 -3.64 12.93
N LEU A 48 3.25 -3.65 12.17
CA LEU A 48 2.70 -4.87 11.57
C LEU A 48 3.52 -5.40 10.40
N ARG A 49 4.36 -4.57 9.75
CA ARG A 49 5.28 -5.01 8.70
C ARG A 49 6.30 -6.03 9.22
N ARG A 50 6.53 -6.07 10.53
CA ARG A 50 7.45 -7.01 11.17
C ARG A 50 6.82 -8.38 11.41
N SER A 51 5.55 -8.56 11.14
CA SER A 51 4.86 -9.83 11.30
C SER A 51 5.49 -10.91 10.44
N GLU A 52 5.53 -12.13 10.96
CA GLU A 52 5.94 -13.31 10.20
C GLU A 52 4.81 -13.83 9.30
N ASN A 53 3.59 -13.33 9.49
CA ASN A 53 2.44 -13.72 8.69
C ASN A 53 2.38 -12.91 7.40
N PRO A 54 2.53 -13.53 6.20
CA PRO A 54 2.53 -12.78 4.94
C PRO A 54 1.23 -12.02 4.68
N LEU A 55 0.09 -12.53 5.15
CA LEU A 55 -1.20 -11.84 5.03
C LEU A 55 -1.20 -10.52 5.81
N ILE A 56 -0.70 -10.55 7.03
CA ILE A 56 -0.59 -9.36 7.88
C ILE A 56 0.41 -8.36 7.26
N GLN A 57 1.55 -8.84 6.78
CA GLN A 57 2.54 -7.99 6.09
C GLN A 57 1.90 -7.25 4.91
N ARG A 58 1.16 -7.98 4.08
CA ARG A 58 0.49 -7.43 2.90
C ARG A 58 -0.52 -6.34 3.29
N GLU A 59 -1.38 -6.63 4.27
CA GLU A 59 -2.38 -5.68 4.75
C GLU A 59 -1.72 -4.46 5.39
N ALA A 60 -0.62 -4.64 6.11
CA ALA A 60 0.14 -3.55 6.70
C ALA A 60 0.73 -2.62 5.63
N LEU A 61 1.25 -3.18 4.54
CA LEU A 61 1.81 -2.39 3.44
C LEU A 61 0.74 -1.59 2.70
N LEU A 62 -0.45 -2.16 2.51
CA LEU A 62 -1.59 -1.44 1.94
C LEU A 62 -2.00 -0.27 2.84
N LEU A 63 -2.11 -0.52 4.13
CA LEU A 63 -2.45 0.48 5.14
C LEU A 63 -1.43 1.62 5.15
N GLY A 64 -0.16 1.29 5.23
CA GLY A 64 0.92 2.27 5.30
C GLY A 64 1.11 3.06 4.02
N GLY A 65 0.95 2.41 2.87
CA GLY A 65 1.04 3.06 1.57
C GLY A 65 -0.03 4.14 1.40
N GLU A 66 -1.28 3.83 1.76
CA GLU A 66 -2.38 4.79 1.69
C GLU A 66 -2.17 5.94 2.68
N ALA A 67 -1.81 5.63 3.93
CA ALA A 67 -1.58 6.66 4.94
C ALA A 67 -0.43 7.59 4.55
N ALA A 68 0.68 7.05 4.07
CA ALA A 68 1.82 7.84 3.61
C ALA A 68 1.45 8.74 2.43
N ALA A 69 0.67 8.24 1.48
CA ALA A 69 0.19 9.04 0.34
C ALA A 69 -0.68 10.20 0.82
N ALA A 70 -1.57 9.96 1.76
CA ALA A 70 -2.44 10.99 2.33
C ALA A 70 -1.65 12.07 3.07
N LEU A 71 -0.55 11.69 3.71
CA LEU A 71 0.37 12.60 4.38
C LEU A 71 1.33 13.32 3.42
N GLN A 72 1.21 13.05 2.11
CA GLN A 72 2.15 13.55 1.09
C GLN A 72 3.59 13.11 1.34
N ALA A 73 3.77 12.00 2.04
CA ALA A 73 5.06 11.36 2.25
C ALA A 73 5.34 10.41 1.07
N HIS A 74 5.60 11.00 -0.09
CA HIS A 74 5.64 10.29 -1.36
C HIS A 74 6.71 9.20 -1.41
N GLU A 75 7.89 9.44 -0.82
CA GLU A 75 8.95 8.44 -0.77
C GLU A 75 8.54 7.22 0.06
N ARG A 76 7.90 7.45 1.22
CA ARG A 76 7.41 6.36 2.06
C ARG A 76 6.26 5.59 1.40
N SER A 77 5.39 6.30 0.68
CA SER A 77 4.30 5.69 -0.06
C SER A 77 4.85 4.77 -1.16
N VAL A 78 5.78 5.26 -1.96
CA VAL A 78 6.45 4.45 -3.00
C VAL A 78 7.11 3.22 -2.38
N ALA A 79 7.85 3.40 -1.29
CA ALA A 79 8.55 2.29 -0.63
C ALA A 79 7.58 1.20 -0.17
N ALA A 80 6.43 1.58 0.42
CA ALA A 80 5.43 0.63 0.88
C ALA A 80 4.83 -0.15 -0.29
N TYR A 81 4.39 0.54 -1.33
CA TYR A 81 3.77 -0.09 -2.49
C TYR A 81 4.78 -0.90 -3.32
N LEU A 82 6.04 -0.47 -3.36
CA LEU A 82 7.09 -1.22 -4.03
C LEU A 82 7.33 -2.57 -3.35
N GLN A 83 7.42 -2.58 -2.01
CA GLN A 83 7.53 -3.83 -1.25
C GLN A 83 6.30 -4.72 -1.48
N LEU A 84 5.11 -4.12 -1.46
CA LEU A 84 3.86 -4.84 -1.67
C LEU A 84 3.83 -5.53 -3.03
N THR A 85 4.14 -4.80 -4.10
CA THR A 85 4.06 -5.32 -5.46
C THR A 85 5.20 -6.27 -5.79
N TYR A 86 6.35 -6.13 -5.14
CA TYR A 86 7.50 -7.00 -5.35
C TYR A 86 7.36 -8.35 -4.61
N PHE A 87 6.99 -8.31 -3.32
CA PHE A 87 6.99 -9.51 -2.48
C PHE A 87 5.62 -10.18 -2.37
N HIS A 88 4.53 -9.46 -2.65
CA HIS A 88 3.17 -9.92 -2.40
C HIS A 88 2.25 -9.89 -3.63
N ALA A 89 2.82 -9.79 -4.82
CA ALA A 89 2.05 -9.64 -6.06
C ALA A 89 0.97 -10.72 -6.23
N GLU A 90 1.28 -11.97 -5.91
CA GLU A 90 0.36 -13.10 -6.07
C GLU A 90 -0.86 -13.01 -5.14
N GLY A 91 -0.72 -12.34 -4.00
CA GLY A 91 -1.81 -12.17 -3.04
C GLY A 91 -2.71 -10.98 -3.32
N LEU A 92 -2.44 -10.20 -4.38
CA LEU A 92 -3.20 -9.01 -4.70
C LEU A 92 -4.20 -9.28 -5.82
N ASN A 93 -5.43 -8.77 -5.65
CA ASN A 93 -6.40 -8.75 -6.74
C ASN A 93 -6.10 -7.59 -7.70
N GLU A 94 -6.79 -7.54 -8.84
CA GLU A 94 -6.55 -6.52 -9.86
C GLU A 94 -6.76 -5.09 -9.34
N ASN A 95 -7.80 -4.89 -8.51
CA ASN A 95 -8.06 -3.58 -7.91
C ASN A 95 -6.92 -3.14 -7.00
N GLN A 96 -6.40 -4.03 -6.19
CA GLN A 96 -5.28 -3.74 -5.29
C GLN A 96 -4.00 -3.44 -6.07
N LYS A 97 -3.72 -4.20 -7.12
CA LYS A 97 -2.58 -3.95 -8.01
C LYS A 97 -2.69 -2.59 -8.68
N PHE A 98 -3.85 -2.29 -9.24
CA PHE A 98 -4.13 -1.01 -9.88
C PHE A 98 -3.91 0.15 -8.91
N THR A 99 -4.49 0.07 -7.71
CA THR A 99 -4.34 1.10 -6.67
C THR A 99 -2.87 1.31 -6.30
N ALA A 100 -2.14 0.21 -6.04
CA ALA A 100 -0.74 0.28 -5.64
C ALA A 100 0.12 0.97 -6.71
N TRP A 101 0.02 0.52 -7.95
CA TRP A 101 0.82 1.08 -9.04
C TRP A 101 0.40 2.50 -9.38
N GLN A 102 -0.90 2.81 -9.36
CA GLN A 102 -1.39 4.16 -9.60
C GLN A 102 -0.84 5.13 -8.56
N GLN A 103 -0.89 4.75 -7.28
CA GLN A 103 -0.35 5.57 -6.21
C GLN A 103 1.16 5.75 -6.33
N MET A 104 1.88 4.69 -6.72
CA MET A 104 3.32 4.81 -7.01
C MET A 104 3.58 5.81 -8.12
N GLY A 105 2.84 5.72 -9.21
CA GLY A 105 2.96 6.64 -10.34
C GLY A 105 2.72 8.09 -9.92
N LEU A 106 1.65 8.35 -9.18
CA LEU A 106 1.32 9.69 -8.69
C LEU A 106 2.40 10.21 -7.72
N SER A 107 2.93 9.35 -6.87
CA SER A 107 4.00 9.74 -5.94
C SER A 107 5.31 10.05 -6.68
N TYR A 108 5.66 9.29 -7.70
CA TYR A 108 6.81 9.60 -8.55
C TYR A 108 6.64 10.94 -9.28
N GLU A 109 5.43 11.23 -9.79
CA GLU A 109 5.14 12.53 -10.39
C GLU A 109 5.35 13.66 -9.39
N ALA A 110 4.83 13.51 -8.17
CA ALA A 110 4.97 14.50 -7.11
C ALA A 110 6.44 14.74 -6.72
N LEU A 111 7.27 13.70 -6.82
CA LEU A 111 8.71 13.79 -6.59
C LEU A 111 9.51 14.32 -7.78
N GLY A 112 8.84 14.61 -8.88
CA GLY A 112 9.50 15.05 -10.13
C GLY A 112 10.17 13.92 -10.91
N ARG A 113 9.93 12.68 -10.53
CA ARG A 113 10.52 11.49 -11.14
C ARG A 113 9.61 10.97 -12.27
N ILE A 114 9.52 11.76 -13.34
CA ILE A 114 8.56 11.52 -14.42
C ILE A 114 8.84 10.22 -15.18
N ASN A 115 10.11 9.89 -15.43
CA ASN A 115 10.46 8.64 -16.12
C ASN A 115 10.08 7.41 -15.33
N ASP A 116 10.23 7.46 -14.00
CA ASP A 116 9.81 6.37 -13.12
C ASP A 116 8.29 6.23 -13.12
N ALA A 117 7.57 7.34 -13.12
CA ALA A 117 6.11 7.34 -13.22
C ALA A 117 5.65 6.69 -14.53
N LYS A 118 6.26 7.07 -15.66
CA LYS A 118 5.95 6.47 -16.97
C LYS A 118 6.22 4.97 -16.97
N ALA A 119 7.33 4.54 -16.39
CA ALA A 119 7.69 3.12 -16.33
C ALA A 119 6.65 2.31 -15.54
N ILE A 120 6.19 2.84 -14.40
CA ILE A 120 5.17 2.19 -13.57
C ILE A 120 3.83 2.12 -14.32
N TYR A 121 3.38 3.22 -14.93
CA TYR A 121 2.13 3.22 -15.68
C TYR A 121 2.17 2.26 -16.87
N SER A 122 3.30 2.17 -17.57
CA SER A 122 3.47 1.23 -18.68
C SER A 122 3.39 -0.21 -18.20
N LYS A 123 4.01 -0.52 -17.07
CA LYS A 123 3.97 -1.85 -16.46
C LYS A 123 2.55 -2.24 -16.08
N ILE A 124 1.80 -1.35 -15.44
CA ILE A 124 0.40 -1.59 -15.06
C ILE A 124 -0.44 -1.89 -16.30
N SER A 125 -0.30 -1.09 -17.34
CA SER A 125 -1.08 -1.21 -18.57
C SER A 125 -1.02 -2.62 -19.15
N ASN A 126 0.13 -3.28 -19.04
CA ASN A 126 0.32 -4.63 -19.56
C ASN A 126 -0.31 -5.72 -18.67
N GLU A 127 -0.60 -5.42 -17.42
CA GLU A 127 -1.10 -6.41 -16.45
C GLU A 127 -2.60 -6.27 -16.15
N LEU A 128 -3.25 -5.20 -16.63
CA LEU A 128 -4.67 -4.96 -16.40
C LEU A 128 -5.52 -5.62 -17.47
N SER A 129 -6.69 -6.13 -17.06
CA SER A 129 -7.72 -6.63 -17.97
C SER A 129 -8.94 -5.70 -18.03
N ASP A 130 -9.21 -4.94 -16.97
CA ASP A 130 -10.36 -4.04 -16.90
C ASP A 130 -10.19 -2.85 -17.85
N PRO A 131 -11.14 -2.62 -18.80
CA PRO A 131 -11.01 -1.53 -19.77
C PRO A 131 -10.98 -0.13 -19.17
N GLN A 132 -11.72 0.10 -18.06
CA GLN A 132 -11.75 1.41 -17.39
C GLN A 132 -10.40 1.70 -16.72
N MET A 133 -9.80 0.69 -16.09
CA MET A 133 -8.48 0.82 -15.49
C MET A 133 -7.41 1.06 -16.55
N LYS A 134 -7.46 0.32 -17.66
CA LYS A 134 -6.56 0.53 -18.80
C LYS A 134 -6.66 1.95 -19.35
N GLN A 135 -7.88 2.46 -19.46
CA GLN A 135 -8.12 3.82 -19.96
C GLN A 135 -7.53 4.86 -19.00
N ALA A 136 -7.70 4.66 -17.68
CA ALA A 136 -7.14 5.57 -16.67
C ALA A 136 -5.61 5.63 -16.77
N VAL A 137 -4.96 4.49 -16.97
CA VAL A 137 -3.49 4.43 -17.14
C VAL A 137 -3.07 5.09 -18.45
N ALA A 138 -3.79 4.83 -19.54
CA ALA A 138 -3.51 5.45 -20.85
C ALA A 138 -3.62 6.98 -20.75
N ASN A 139 -4.62 7.49 -20.06
CA ASN A 139 -4.78 8.92 -19.83
C ASN A 139 -3.61 9.51 -19.03
N ALA A 140 -3.14 8.78 -18.00
CA ALA A 140 -2.01 9.21 -17.21
C ALA A 140 -0.72 9.27 -18.05
N LEU A 141 -0.47 8.27 -18.89
CA LEU A 141 0.68 8.25 -19.81
C LEU A 141 0.61 9.40 -20.82
N GLN A 142 -0.58 9.64 -21.37
CA GLN A 142 -0.76 10.74 -22.35
C GLN A 142 -0.48 12.10 -21.69
N ARG A 143 -0.95 12.29 -20.46
CA ARG A 143 -0.71 13.52 -19.68
C ARG A 143 0.78 13.77 -19.44
N LEU A 144 1.58 12.70 -19.34
CA LEU A 144 3.02 12.78 -19.08
C LEU A 144 3.85 12.89 -20.36
N GLU A 145 3.25 12.72 -21.54
CA GLU A 145 3.96 12.92 -22.81
C GLU A 145 4.43 14.36 -22.92
N GLY A 146 5.69 14.54 -23.34
CA GLY A 146 6.30 15.86 -23.46
C GLY A 146 6.89 16.45 -22.19
N LYS A 147 6.82 15.71 -21.09
CA LYS A 147 7.45 16.16 -19.84
C LYS A 147 8.80 15.51 -19.57
#